data_8bbd884dc025789dd789f39762193656
#
_entry.id   8bbd884dc025789dd789f39762193656
#
_cell.length_a   1.000
_cell.length_b   1.000
_cell.length_c   1.000
_cell.angle_alpha   90.00
_cell.angle_beta   90.00
_cell.angle_gamma   90.00
#
_symmetry.space_group_name_H-M   'P 1'
#
loop_
_entity.id
_entity.type
_entity.pdbx_description
1 polymer ?
#
loop_
_entity_poly.entity_id
_entity_poly.type
_entity_poly.pdbx_seq_one_letter_code
_entity_poly.pdbx_strand_id
1 'polypeptide(L)'
;MAIFKVEGGRRLRGEITPQGAKNEALQILCATLLTQEKVIVHNVPQILDVIQLIELLQAMGVEVERLSEESYSFRAADIDPDYLRSDDYCRRASRLRGSVMLLGPMLARFGVGYMPKPGGDKIGRRRLDTHFIGFQKLGATLDFDTAAACSEVRCKELKGCYMLLDEASVTGTANIIMAAVMAKGFTTIYNAACEPYIQQLCLMLNRMGARISGIASNLLTIEGVRELHGTEHTLLPDMIEVGSFIGLAAMTRSELTIRNVSFENLGIIPAQFARLGIRFEQHGDDIYIPQQEHYRIENFMDGSIMTIADAPWPGLTPDLLSVFLVVATQAKGSVLIHQKMFESPLFFVDKLIDMGAQIILCDPHRATVIGHDHQMRLRATRMTSPDIRAGVALLIAAMSAEGTSTIQNIEQIDRGYKDIDGRLNALGARITRVEE
;
A
#
# COMPACT_ATOMS: atom_id res chain seq x y z
N MET A 1 -13.98 -7.85 -19.94
CA MET A 1 -12.89 -7.58 -18.97
C MET A 1 -11.84 -6.73 -19.65
N ALA A 2 -11.37 -5.66 -19.01
CA ALA A 2 -10.35 -4.82 -19.64
C ALA A 2 -8.98 -5.50 -19.62
N ILE A 3 -8.21 -5.31 -20.70
CA ILE A 3 -6.85 -5.82 -20.88
C ILE A 3 -5.91 -4.70 -21.30
N PHE A 4 -4.62 -4.82 -20.99
CA PHE A 4 -3.57 -4.01 -21.59
C PHE A 4 -2.89 -4.77 -22.74
N LYS A 5 -2.73 -4.08 -23.89
CA LYS A 5 -1.76 -4.44 -24.93
C LYS A 5 -0.57 -3.51 -24.79
N VAL A 6 0.61 -4.07 -24.49
CA VAL A 6 1.82 -3.32 -24.16
C VAL A 6 2.86 -3.58 -25.24
N GLU A 7 3.17 -2.58 -26.06
CA GLU A 7 4.28 -2.61 -27.02
C GLU A 7 5.57 -2.27 -26.25
N GLY A 8 6.42 -3.25 -26.03
CA GLY A 8 7.62 -3.11 -25.23
C GLY A 8 8.83 -2.56 -25.99
N GLY A 9 9.97 -2.48 -25.30
CA GLY A 9 11.25 -2.04 -25.86
C GLY A 9 11.39 -0.53 -26.10
N ARG A 10 10.45 0.28 -25.59
CA ARG A 10 10.48 1.74 -25.73
C ARG A 10 11.16 2.39 -24.54
N ARG A 11 11.98 3.40 -24.82
CA ARG A 11 12.55 4.28 -23.80
C ARG A 11 11.56 5.39 -23.48
N LEU A 12 11.40 5.66 -22.19
CA LEU A 12 10.56 6.74 -21.69
C LEU A 12 11.41 7.97 -21.41
N ARG A 13 10.79 9.14 -21.48
CA ARG A 13 11.43 10.40 -21.15
C ARG A 13 10.42 11.40 -20.61
N GLY A 14 10.84 12.14 -19.58
CA GLY A 14 10.02 13.22 -19.03
C GLY A 14 9.92 13.15 -17.52
N GLU A 15 8.84 13.72 -17.01
CA GLU A 15 8.58 13.87 -15.59
C GLU A 15 7.28 13.17 -15.21
N ILE A 16 7.27 12.55 -14.04
CA ILE A 16 6.07 11.91 -13.48
C ILE A 16 5.95 12.25 -12.01
N THR A 17 4.73 12.59 -11.59
CA THR A 17 4.43 12.86 -10.18
C THR A 17 3.69 11.66 -9.60
N PRO A 18 4.14 11.09 -8.47
CA PRO A 18 3.42 10.03 -7.79
C PRO A 18 2.05 10.51 -7.32
N GLN A 19 1.09 9.62 -7.32
CA GLN A 19 -0.21 9.86 -6.68
C GLN A 19 -0.09 9.87 -5.17
N GLY A 20 -1.16 10.29 -4.46
CA GLY A 20 -1.24 10.16 -3.01
C GLY A 20 -1.20 8.71 -2.55
N ALA A 21 -0.61 8.47 -1.37
CA ALA A 21 -0.39 7.13 -0.84
C ALA A 21 -1.70 6.40 -0.54
N LYS A 22 -1.95 5.30 -1.26
CA LYS A 22 -3.13 4.45 -1.07
C LYS A 22 -3.30 4.01 0.38
N ASN A 23 -2.23 3.47 0.97
CA ASN A 23 -2.28 2.89 2.31
C ASN A 23 -2.52 3.95 3.40
N GLU A 24 -2.08 5.18 3.17
CA GLU A 24 -2.39 6.33 4.02
C GLU A 24 -3.85 6.76 3.84
N ALA A 25 -4.31 6.92 2.59
CA ALA A 25 -5.68 7.33 2.29
C ALA A 25 -6.70 6.46 3.01
N LEU A 26 -6.55 5.13 2.96
CA LEU A 26 -7.48 4.20 3.60
C LEU A 26 -7.57 4.39 5.13
N GLN A 27 -6.47 4.79 5.79
CA GLN A 27 -6.43 5.04 7.24
C GLN A 27 -7.01 6.42 7.58
N ILE A 28 -6.56 7.45 6.87
CA ILE A 28 -6.95 8.85 7.09
C ILE A 28 -8.44 9.04 6.86
N LEU A 29 -9.01 8.44 5.80
CA LEU A 29 -10.43 8.53 5.50
C LEU A 29 -11.29 7.85 6.58
N CYS A 30 -10.85 6.70 7.12
CA CYS A 30 -11.54 6.08 8.26
C CYS A 30 -11.44 6.93 9.52
N ALA A 31 -10.31 7.60 9.77
CA ALA A 31 -10.12 8.47 10.94
C ALA A 31 -11.03 9.70 10.94
N THR A 32 -11.58 10.12 9.79
CA THR A 32 -12.58 11.22 9.72
C THR A 32 -13.84 10.94 10.54
N LEU A 33 -14.15 9.66 10.77
CA LEU A 33 -15.27 9.24 11.62
C LEU A 33 -15.08 9.59 13.10
N LEU A 34 -13.88 9.92 13.55
CA LEU A 34 -13.57 10.20 14.96
C LEU A 34 -14.07 11.59 15.42
N THR A 35 -14.51 12.46 14.52
CA THR A 35 -15.04 13.79 14.85
C THR A 35 -16.34 14.08 14.12
N GLN A 36 -17.15 15.00 14.67
CA GLN A 36 -18.32 15.57 13.99
C GLN A 36 -17.97 16.79 13.14
N GLU A 37 -16.77 17.33 13.34
CA GLU A 37 -16.31 18.51 12.63
C GLU A 37 -15.78 18.15 11.25
N LYS A 38 -15.61 19.16 10.40
CA LYS A 38 -15.11 18.99 9.04
C LYS A 38 -13.63 18.63 9.03
N VAL A 39 -13.28 17.57 8.32
CA VAL A 39 -11.91 17.18 8.01
C VAL A 39 -11.68 17.33 6.51
N ILE A 40 -10.65 18.06 6.11
CA ILE A 40 -10.27 18.24 4.71
C ILE A 40 -9.04 17.40 4.41
N VAL A 41 -9.10 16.61 3.33
CA VAL A 41 -7.99 15.74 2.92
C VAL A 41 -7.61 16.05 1.47
N HIS A 42 -6.32 16.33 1.27
CA HIS A 42 -5.74 16.63 -0.04
C HIS A 42 -4.89 15.46 -0.55
N ASN A 43 -4.58 15.49 -1.84
CA ASN A 43 -3.80 14.47 -2.55
C ASN A 43 -4.42 13.07 -2.44
N VAL A 44 -5.76 13.01 -2.46
CA VAL A 44 -6.52 11.75 -2.38
C VAL A 44 -6.43 11.03 -3.73
N PRO A 45 -5.82 9.82 -3.79
CA PRO A 45 -5.64 9.12 -5.05
C PRO A 45 -6.99 8.64 -5.62
N GLN A 46 -7.20 8.91 -6.91
CA GLN A 46 -8.41 8.53 -7.63
C GLN A 46 -8.29 7.07 -8.13
N ILE A 47 -8.20 6.12 -7.20
CA ILE A 47 -8.08 4.69 -7.43
C ILE A 47 -9.31 3.95 -6.89
N LEU A 48 -9.60 2.80 -7.46
CA LEU A 48 -10.84 2.06 -7.19
C LEU A 48 -11.07 1.80 -5.69
N ASP A 49 -10.05 1.35 -4.96
CA ASP A 49 -10.18 1.03 -3.53
C ASP A 49 -10.50 2.28 -2.68
N VAL A 50 -9.95 3.44 -3.02
CA VAL A 50 -10.21 4.70 -2.29
C VAL A 50 -11.59 5.26 -2.63
N ILE A 51 -11.99 5.21 -3.90
CA ILE A 51 -13.33 5.63 -4.33
C ILE A 51 -14.40 4.79 -3.65
N GLN A 52 -14.22 3.46 -3.60
CA GLN A 52 -15.15 2.56 -2.90
C GLN A 52 -15.24 2.83 -1.40
N LEU A 53 -14.13 3.23 -0.75
CA LEU A 53 -14.17 3.63 0.65
C LEU A 53 -14.94 4.94 0.85
N ILE A 54 -14.74 5.93 -0.03
CA ILE A 54 -15.50 7.20 0.01
C ILE A 54 -17.00 6.92 -0.15
N GLU A 55 -17.39 6.08 -1.11
CA GLU A 55 -18.79 5.67 -1.32
C GLU A 55 -19.36 4.93 -0.11
N LEU A 56 -18.56 4.11 0.58
CA LEU A 56 -18.97 3.42 1.79
C LEU A 56 -19.18 4.41 2.94
N LEU A 57 -18.27 5.38 3.12
CA LEU A 57 -18.42 6.44 4.13
C LEU A 57 -19.68 7.30 3.88
N GLN A 58 -19.95 7.66 2.62
CA GLN A 58 -21.20 8.36 2.25
C GLN A 58 -22.45 7.53 2.59
N ALA A 59 -22.42 6.24 2.31
CA ALA A 59 -23.54 5.35 2.63
C ALA A 59 -23.73 5.18 4.15
N MET A 60 -22.68 5.35 4.96
CA MET A 60 -22.74 5.39 6.43
C MET A 60 -23.28 6.71 6.98
N GLY A 61 -23.50 7.73 6.15
CA GLY A 61 -24.00 9.06 6.57
C GLY A 61 -22.93 10.15 6.67
N VAL A 62 -21.71 9.90 6.20
CA VAL A 62 -20.69 10.97 6.12
C VAL A 62 -21.04 11.92 4.98
N GLU A 63 -21.14 13.21 5.29
CA GLU A 63 -21.23 14.26 4.28
C GLU A 63 -19.86 14.39 3.60
N VAL A 64 -19.80 14.09 2.31
CA VAL A 64 -18.58 14.18 1.51
C VAL A 64 -18.76 15.19 0.40
N GLU A 65 -17.90 16.20 0.36
CA GLU A 65 -17.83 17.21 -0.69
C GLU A 65 -16.49 17.12 -1.42
N ARG A 66 -16.53 17.03 -2.75
CA ARG A 66 -15.33 17.07 -3.58
C ARG A 66 -14.96 18.53 -3.85
N LEU A 67 -13.83 18.97 -3.28
CA LEU A 67 -13.34 20.34 -3.41
C LEU A 67 -12.51 20.57 -4.67
N SER A 68 -11.77 19.53 -5.10
CA SER A 68 -10.99 19.51 -6.35
C SER A 68 -10.87 18.09 -6.87
N GLU A 69 -10.06 17.85 -7.89
CA GLU A 69 -9.84 16.50 -8.41
C GLU A 69 -9.34 15.52 -7.34
N GLU A 70 -8.45 15.99 -6.46
CA GLU A 70 -7.77 15.18 -5.44
C GLU A 70 -7.97 15.70 -4.01
N SER A 71 -8.99 16.56 -3.79
CA SER A 71 -9.28 17.12 -2.46
C SER A 71 -10.73 16.93 -2.09
N TYR A 72 -10.97 16.49 -0.86
CA TYR A 72 -12.29 16.19 -0.34
C TYR A 72 -12.46 16.75 1.08
N SER A 73 -13.68 17.16 1.44
CA SER A 73 -14.06 17.39 2.82
C SER A 73 -14.99 16.29 3.29
N PHE A 74 -14.83 15.90 4.56
CA PHE A 74 -15.61 14.88 5.24
C PHE A 74 -16.20 15.45 6.51
N ARG A 75 -17.48 15.19 6.75
CA ARG A 75 -18.15 15.56 8.01
C ARG A 75 -19.02 14.40 8.48
N ALA A 76 -18.65 13.80 9.60
CA ALA A 76 -19.28 12.61 10.16
C ALA A 76 -20.20 12.97 11.34
N ALA A 77 -21.14 13.92 11.14
CA ALA A 77 -22.06 14.36 12.19
C ALA A 77 -23.20 13.36 12.43
N ASP A 78 -23.81 12.87 11.35
CA ASP A 78 -25.07 12.11 11.37
C ASP A 78 -24.85 10.64 10.97
N ILE A 79 -23.95 9.95 11.66
CA ILE A 79 -23.66 8.52 11.43
C ILE A 79 -24.73 7.67 12.09
N ASP A 80 -25.31 6.74 11.34
CA ASP A 80 -26.22 5.71 11.85
C ASP A 80 -25.47 4.39 12.13
N PRO A 81 -25.19 4.03 13.39
CA PRO A 81 -24.52 2.77 13.71
C PRO A 81 -25.32 1.52 13.32
N ASP A 82 -26.65 1.59 13.22
CA ASP A 82 -27.48 0.45 12.85
C ASP A 82 -27.32 0.10 11.37
N TYR A 83 -26.90 1.04 10.52
CA TYR A 83 -26.56 0.79 9.12
C TYR A 83 -25.47 -0.27 8.96
N LEU A 84 -24.53 -0.41 9.93
CA LEU A 84 -23.46 -1.42 9.88
C LEU A 84 -23.97 -2.87 9.78
N ARG A 85 -25.23 -3.12 10.15
CA ARG A 85 -25.86 -4.44 10.07
C ARG A 85 -26.68 -4.67 8.80
N SER A 86 -26.78 -3.64 7.96
CA SER A 86 -27.53 -3.74 6.71
C SER A 86 -26.81 -4.62 5.67
N ASP A 87 -27.59 -5.25 4.81
CA ASP A 87 -27.06 -6.02 3.66
C ASP A 87 -26.25 -5.13 2.71
N ASP A 88 -26.60 -3.85 2.61
CA ASP A 88 -25.88 -2.88 1.77
C ASP A 88 -24.48 -2.61 2.34
N TYR A 89 -24.37 -2.36 3.64
CA TYR A 89 -23.05 -2.23 4.28
C TYR A 89 -22.21 -3.50 4.10
N CYS A 90 -22.78 -4.67 4.38
CA CYS A 90 -22.08 -5.95 4.24
C CYS A 90 -21.55 -6.16 2.81
N ARG A 91 -22.36 -5.84 1.80
CA ARG A 91 -21.98 -5.96 0.39
C ARG A 91 -20.84 -5.00 0.03
N ARG A 92 -20.89 -3.73 0.47
CA ARG A 92 -19.86 -2.71 0.20
C ARG A 92 -18.56 -3.00 0.95
N ALA A 93 -18.64 -3.26 2.25
CA ALA A 93 -17.49 -3.52 3.10
C ALA A 93 -16.74 -4.81 2.70
N SER A 94 -17.46 -5.83 2.23
CA SER A 94 -16.85 -7.09 1.74
C SER A 94 -16.03 -6.94 0.46
N ARG A 95 -16.18 -5.85 -0.29
CA ARG A 95 -15.42 -5.61 -1.52
C ARG A 95 -14.03 -5.03 -1.27
N LEU A 96 -13.85 -4.40 -0.10
CA LEU A 96 -12.68 -3.61 0.23
C LEU A 96 -11.99 -4.13 1.49
N ARG A 97 -10.71 -4.51 1.41
CA ARG A 97 -9.95 -4.90 2.60
C ARG A 97 -9.81 -3.75 3.61
N GLY A 98 -9.65 -2.51 3.11
CA GLY A 98 -9.50 -1.31 3.93
C GLY A 98 -10.69 -1.02 4.85
N SER A 99 -11.87 -1.58 4.56
CA SER A 99 -13.07 -1.44 5.40
C SER A 99 -12.88 -1.93 6.84
N VAL A 100 -11.90 -2.82 7.08
CA VAL A 100 -11.55 -3.27 8.45
C VAL A 100 -11.16 -2.11 9.35
N MET A 101 -10.61 -1.02 8.81
CA MET A 101 -10.17 0.14 9.57
C MET A 101 -11.32 1.03 10.05
N LEU A 102 -12.56 0.75 9.65
CA LEU A 102 -13.76 1.37 10.22
C LEU A 102 -14.04 0.91 11.66
N LEU A 103 -13.54 -0.27 12.05
CA LEU A 103 -13.81 -0.84 13.38
C LEU A 103 -13.31 0.05 14.51
N GLY A 104 -12.08 0.58 14.42
CA GLY A 104 -11.48 1.43 15.45
C GLY A 104 -12.29 2.70 15.73
N PRO A 105 -12.52 3.56 14.75
CA PRO A 105 -13.28 4.78 14.94
C PRO A 105 -14.75 4.54 15.30
N MET A 106 -15.41 3.52 14.74
CA MET A 106 -16.78 3.17 15.11
C MET A 106 -16.88 2.71 16.56
N LEU A 107 -15.96 1.86 17.00
CA LEU A 107 -15.88 1.41 18.39
C LEU A 107 -15.58 2.56 19.34
N ALA A 108 -14.66 3.47 18.98
CA ALA A 108 -14.26 4.61 19.81
C ALA A 108 -15.43 5.58 20.04
N ARG A 109 -16.17 5.89 18.98
CA ARG A 109 -17.18 6.94 19.01
C ARG A 109 -18.60 6.44 19.31
N PHE A 110 -18.94 5.23 18.85
CA PHE A 110 -20.29 4.67 18.94
C PHE A 110 -20.38 3.42 19.80
N GLY A 111 -19.25 2.89 20.28
CA GLY A 111 -19.20 1.69 21.11
C GLY A 111 -19.51 0.39 20.37
N VAL A 112 -19.60 0.42 19.05
CA VAL A 112 -19.89 -0.75 18.22
C VAL A 112 -19.13 -0.69 16.91
N GLY A 113 -18.63 -1.84 16.45
CA GLY A 113 -18.09 -2.04 15.11
C GLY A 113 -18.56 -3.37 14.56
N TYR A 114 -18.84 -3.42 13.29
CA TYR A 114 -19.31 -4.62 12.59
C TYR A 114 -18.49 -4.84 11.33
N MET A 115 -18.00 -6.07 11.13
CA MET A 115 -17.13 -6.40 10.01
C MET A 115 -17.54 -7.71 9.37
N PRO A 116 -18.12 -7.67 8.16
CA PRO A 116 -18.24 -8.87 7.35
C PRO A 116 -16.84 -9.35 6.91
N LYS A 117 -16.74 -10.58 6.43
CA LYS A 117 -15.46 -11.09 5.91
C LYS A 117 -14.91 -10.13 4.85
N PRO A 118 -13.79 -9.45 5.12
CA PRO A 118 -13.27 -8.44 4.20
C PRO A 118 -12.73 -9.07 2.92
N GLY A 119 -12.99 -8.41 1.80
CA GLY A 119 -12.44 -8.77 0.49
C GLY A 119 -11.02 -8.24 0.27
N GLY A 120 -10.73 -7.81 -0.96
CA GLY A 120 -9.47 -7.21 -1.36
C GLY A 120 -8.54 -8.17 -2.11
N ASP A 121 -7.24 -7.84 -2.18
CA ASP A 121 -6.25 -8.64 -2.89
C ASP A 121 -6.12 -10.05 -2.36
N LYS A 122 -5.95 -11.00 -3.29
CA LYS A 122 -5.74 -12.42 -2.98
C LYS A 122 -4.24 -12.72 -2.79
N ILE A 123 -3.59 -12.02 -1.87
CA ILE A 123 -2.16 -12.18 -1.54
C ILE A 123 -1.92 -13.14 -0.37
N GLY A 124 -2.70 -14.21 -0.25
CA GLY A 124 -2.64 -15.16 0.86
C GLY A 124 -3.55 -14.82 2.04
N ARG A 125 -3.48 -15.65 3.08
CA ARG A 125 -4.27 -15.49 4.29
C ARG A 125 -3.74 -14.31 5.11
N ARG A 126 -4.61 -13.34 5.39
CA ARG A 126 -4.30 -12.20 6.26
C ARG A 126 -5.25 -12.22 7.45
N ARG A 127 -4.73 -12.56 8.60
CA ARG A 127 -5.50 -12.62 9.85
C ARG A 127 -5.90 -11.22 10.31
N LEU A 128 -6.94 -11.16 11.13
CA LEU A 128 -7.41 -9.95 11.80
C LEU A 128 -7.21 -10.02 13.32
N ASP A 129 -6.52 -11.06 13.78
CA ASP A 129 -6.33 -11.34 15.21
C ASP A 129 -5.74 -10.13 15.96
N THR A 130 -4.71 -9.48 15.40
CA THR A 130 -4.08 -8.29 16.01
C THR A 130 -5.08 -7.17 16.27
N HIS A 131 -6.04 -6.92 15.33
CA HIS A 131 -7.09 -5.93 15.54
C HIS A 131 -7.98 -6.30 16.72
N PHE A 132 -8.49 -7.53 16.74
CA PHE A 132 -9.43 -7.98 17.76
C PHE A 132 -8.78 -8.12 19.13
N ILE A 133 -7.56 -8.65 19.20
CA ILE A 133 -6.78 -8.72 20.45
C ILE A 133 -6.57 -7.31 21.01
N GLY A 134 -6.22 -6.33 20.18
CA GLY A 134 -6.07 -4.95 20.58
C GLY A 134 -7.35 -4.36 21.15
N PHE A 135 -8.50 -4.56 20.49
CA PHE A 135 -9.79 -4.09 20.98
C PHE A 135 -10.21 -4.77 22.29
N GLN A 136 -9.98 -6.08 22.42
CA GLN A 136 -10.27 -6.81 23.67
C GLN A 136 -9.41 -6.29 24.82
N LYS A 137 -8.14 -5.97 24.59
CA LYS A 137 -7.26 -5.34 25.59
C LYS A 137 -7.75 -3.95 26.03
N LEU A 138 -8.36 -3.19 25.11
CA LEU A 138 -9.02 -1.92 25.42
C LEU A 138 -10.38 -2.11 26.13
N GLY A 139 -10.83 -3.35 26.36
CA GLY A 139 -12.07 -3.68 27.09
C GLY A 139 -13.27 -4.00 26.20
N ALA A 140 -13.11 -4.15 24.89
CA ALA A 140 -14.19 -4.55 24.02
C ALA A 140 -14.47 -6.07 24.08
N THR A 141 -15.72 -6.44 23.84
CA THR A 141 -16.15 -7.81 23.56
C THR A 141 -16.15 -8.08 22.07
N LEU A 142 -15.86 -9.31 21.69
CA LEU A 142 -15.89 -9.77 20.32
C LEU A 142 -16.87 -10.93 20.21
N ASP A 143 -17.85 -10.78 19.33
CA ASP A 143 -18.77 -11.85 18.92
C ASP A 143 -18.52 -12.18 17.46
N PHE A 144 -18.50 -13.49 17.14
CA PHE A 144 -18.34 -13.98 15.79
C PHE A 144 -19.56 -14.79 15.37
N ASP A 145 -20.30 -14.28 14.40
CA ASP A 145 -21.39 -15.00 13.75
C ASP A 145 -20.82 -15.86 12.62
N THR A 146 -20.77 -17.18 12.86
CA THR A 146 -20.28 -18.16 11.89
C THR A 146 -21.20 -18.32 10.68
N ALA A 147 -22.51 -18.08 10.84
CA ALA A 147 -23.48 -18.21 9.75
C ALA A 147 -23.40 -17.03 8.78
N ALA A 148 -23.28 -15.82 9.31
CA ALA A 148 -23.11 -14.61 8.51
C ALA A 148 -21.64 -14.33 8.13
N ALA A 149 -20.68 -15.09 8.67
CA ALA A 149 -19.22 -14.88 8.53
C ALA A 149 -18.81 -13.44 8.85
N CYS A 150 -19.33 -12.89 9.95
CA CYS A 150 -19.07 -11.53 10.38
C CYS A 150 -18.62 -11.47 11.84
N SER A 151 -17.88 -10.41 12.15
CA SER A 151 -17.40 -10.12 13.50
C SER A 151 -18.06 -8.83 14.00
N GLU A 152 -18.51 -8.84 15.24
CA GLU A 152 -19.03 -7.67 15.93
C GLU A 152 -18.16 -7.36 17.15
N VAL A 153 -17.73 -6.12 17.31
CA VAL A 153 -17.02 -5.62 18.48
C VAL A 153 -17.89 -4.61 19.21
N ARG A 154 -17.95 -4.71 20.54
CA ARG A 154 -18.76 -3.80 21.38
C ARG A 154 -17.97 -3.37 22.60
N CYS A 155 -18.13 -2.12 22.99
CA CYS A 155 -17.60 -1.59 24.24
C CYS A 155 -18.46 -0.44 24.74
N LYS A 156 -18.77 -0.41 26.03
CA LYS A 156 -19.42 0.76 26.65
C LYS A 156 -18.45 1.90 26.91
N GLU A 157 -17.22 1.57 27.30
CA GLU A 157 -16.16 2.53 27.59
C GLU A 157 -14.81 1.84 27.33
N LEU A 158 -14.05 2.36 26.39
CA LEU A 158 -12.69 1.90 26.12
C LEU A 158 -11.74 2.37 27.23
N LYS A 159 -10.84 1.51 27.66
CA LYS A 159 -9.86 1.78 28.73
C LYS A 159 -8.45 1.56 28.23
N GLY A 160 -7.62 2.56 28.46
CA GLY A 160 -6.20 2.48 28.14
C GLY A 160 -5.51 1.33 28.86
N CYS A 161 -4.54 0.73 28.22
CA CYS A 161 -3.77 -0.40 28.73
C CYS A 161 -2.39 -0.48 28.08
N TYR A 162 -1.51 -1.29 28.64
CA TYR A 162 -0.30 -1.73 27.95
C TYR A 162 -0.61 -2.93 27.05
N MET A 163 -0.13 -2.89 25.81
CA MET A 163 -0.20 -4.03 24.91
C MET A 163 1.10 -4.23 24.14
N LEU A 164 1.54 -5.48 24.04
CA LEU A 164 2.52 -5.95 23.08
C LEU A 164 1.74 -6.62 21.94
N LEU A 165 1.91 -6.12 20.72
CA LEU A 165 1.29 -6.72 19.54
C LEU A 165 2.06 -7.99 19.14
N ASP A 166 1.33 -9.00 18.71
CA ASP A 166 1.85 -10.26 18.21
C ASP A 166 2.62 -10.11 16.89
N GLU A 167 2.23 -9.10 16.08
CA GLU A 167 2.92 -8.69 14.86
C GLU A 167 2.89 -7.16 14.70
N ALA A 168 3.84 -6.60 13.94
CA ALA A 168 3.84 -5.19 13.55
C ALA A 168 2.84 -4.98 12.38
N SER A 169 1.56 -5.26 12.66
CA SER A 169 0.48 -5.12 11.67
C SER A 169 0.16 -3.65 11.42
N VAL A 170 0.28 -3.20 10.17
CA VAL A 170 -0.04 -1.82 9.79
C VAL A 170 -1.50 -1.49 10.07
N THR A 171 -2.43 -2.28 9.51
CA THR A 171 -3.86 -2.01 9.68
C THR A 171 -4.33 -2.28 11.10
N GLY A 172 -3.74 -3.26 11.80
CA GLY A 172 -3.98 -3.52 13.22
C GLY A 172 -3.56 -2.34 14.10
N THR A 173 -2.33 -1.83 13.89
CA THR A 173 -1.82 -0.66 14.60
C THR A 173 -2.70 0.56 14.36
N ALA A 174 -3.04 0.88 13.09
CA ALA A 174 -3.91 2.01 12.76
C ALA A 174 -5.27 1.92 13.46
N ASN A 175 -5.89 0.76 13.43
CA ASN A 175 -7.19 0.52 14.03
C ASN A 175 -7.16 0.68 15.56
N ILE A 176 -6.12 0.13 16.20
CA ILE A 176 -5.92 0.25 17.66
C ILE A 176 -5.65 1.70 18.04
N ILE A 177 -4.83 2.45 17.28
CA ILE A 177 -4.61 3.88 17.49
C ILE A 177 -5.94 4.64 17.45
N MET A 178 -6.74 4.43 16.40
CA MET A 178 -8.04 5.12 16.23
C MET A 178 -9.04 4.79 17.35
N ALA A 179 -8.96 3.61 17.95
CA ALA A 179 -9.74 3.26 19.14
C ALA A 179 -9.16 3.90 20.42
N ALA A 180 -7.84 3.85 20.58
CA ALA A 180 -7.16 4.26 21.79
C ALA A 180 -7.16 5.77 22.03
N VAL A 181 -7.24 6.61 20.98
CA VAL A 181 -7.24 8.08 21.13
C VAL A 181 -8.45 8.61 21.90
N MET A 182 -9.52 7.81 22.02
CA MET A 182 -10.69 8.14 22.83
C MET A 182 -10.86 7.20 24.05
N ALA A 183 -9.90 6.30 24.32
CA ALA A 183 -9.96 5.42 25.47
C ALA A 183 -9.59 6.16 26.76
N LYS A 184 -10.22 5.82 27.89
CA LYS A 184 -9.95 6.46 29.16
C LYS A 184 -8.58 6.08 29.72
N GLY A 185 -7.74 7.08 29.98
CA GLY A 185 -6.38 6.89 30.51
C GLY A 185 -5.31 6.76 29.44
N PHE A 186 -4.27 5.99 29.72
CA PHE A 186 -3.11 5.84 28.85
C PHE A 186 -3.10 4.46 28.18
N THR A 187 -2.82 4.45 26.89
CA THR A 187 -2.54 3.23 26.12
C THR A 187 -1.10 3.24 25.66
N THR A 188 -0.38 2.15 25.94
CA THR A 188 0.96 1.93 25.38
C THR A 188 0.90 0.76 24.41
N ILE A 189 1.30 1.00 23.16
CA ILE A 189 1.35 -0.02 22.12
C ILE A 189 2.82 -0.30 21.82
N TYR A 190 3.30 -1.51 22.13
CA TYR A 190 4.64 -1.97 21.79
C TYR A 190 4.58 -2.94 20.62
N ASN A 191 5.59 -2.96 19.76
CA ASN A 191 5.61 -3.61 18.46
C ASN A 191 4.57 -3.05 17.50
N ALA A 192 4.29 -1.74 17.61
CA ALA A 192 3.47 -1.02 16.65
C ALA A 192 4.15 -0.95 15.28
N ALA A 193 3.38 -0.99 14.21
CA ALA A 193 3.85 -0.60 12.89
C ALA A 193 4.23 0.89 12.92
N CYS A 194 5.29 1.28 12.19
CA CYS A 194 5.79 2.65 12.18
C CYS A 194 6.12 3.19 10.77
N GLU A 195 5.48 2.65 9.76
CA GLU A 195 5.52 3.12 8.38
C GLU A 195 5.11 4.60 8.28
N PRO A 196 5.58 5.35 7.28
CA PRO A 196 5.25 6.77 7.10
C PRO A 196 3.75 7.06 7.20
N TYR A 197 2.89 6.21 6.65
CA TYR A 197 1.44 6.40 6.71
C TYR A 197 0.84 6.19 8.12
N ILE A 198 1.46 5.38 9.00
CA ILE A 198 1.09 5.30 10.44
C ILE A 198 1.52 6.58 11.15
N GLN A 199 2.72 7.08 10.83
CA GLN A 199 3.21 8.33 11.38
C GLN A 199 2.28 9.48 11.00
N GLN A 200 1.84 9.57 9.73
CA GLN A 200 0.92 10.59 9.25
C GLN A 200 -0.46 10.48 9.90
N LEU A 201 -0.98 9.27 10.14
CA LEU A 201 -2.19 9.08 10.92
C LEU A 201 -2.05 9.67 12.33
N CYS A 202 -0.96 9.36 13.03
CA CYS A 202 -0.69 9.90 14.37
C CYS A 202 -0.57 11.43 14.35
N LEU A 203 0.13 12.00 13.36
CA LEU A 203 0.29 13.45 13.21
C LEU A 203 -1.05 14.14 12.92
N MET A 204 -1.87 13.57 12.04
CA MET A 204 -3.22 14.09 11.79
C MET A 204 -4.08 14.04 13.06
N LEU A 205 -4.11 12.92 13.76
CA LEU A 205 -4.86 12.77 15.01
C LEU A 205 -4.40 13.77 16.08
N ASN A 206 -3.09 14.01 16.21
CA ASN A 206 -2.56 15.03 17.11
C ASN A 206 -3.04 16.45 16.73
N ARG A 207 -3.11 16.78 15.42
CA ARG A 207 -3.74 18.05 14.98
C ARG A 207 -5.22 18.12 15.29
N MET A 208 -5.91 16.96 15.33
CA MET A 208 -7.31 16.88 15.75
C MET A 208 -7.49 16.99 17.27
N GLY A 209 -6.41 17.05 18.05
CA GLY A 209 -6.46 17.18 19.51
C GLY A 209 -6.11 15.90 20.28
N ALA A 210 -5.75 14.82 19.61
CA ALA A 210 -5.21 13.62 20.27
C ALA A 210 -3.84 13.89 20.90
N ARG A 211 -3.41 12.98 21.78
CA ARG A 211 -2.14 13.06 22.49
C ARG A 211 -1.35 11.79 22.30
N ILE A 212 -0.66 11.71 21.16
CA ILE A 212 0.15 10.55 20.75
C ILE A 212 1.61 10.95 20.78
N SER A 213 2.45 10.15 21.44
CA SER A 213 3.91 10.26 21.48
C SER A 213 4.57 8.97 21.05
N GLY A 214 5.90 9.03 20.78
CA GLY A 214 6.65 7.90 20.23
C GLY A 214 6.44 7.69 18.72
N ILE A 215 5.89 8.67 18.00
CA ILE A 215 5.69 8.63 16.56
C ILE A 215 7.03 8.34 15.86
N ALA A 216 7.00 7.55 14.79
CA ALA A 216 8.15 7.01 14.07
C ALA A 216 8.94 5.93 14.83
N SER A 217 8.41 5.40 15.93
CA SER A 217 8.96 4.23 16.61
C SER A 217 7.92 3.13 16.73
N ASN A 218 8.37 1.95 17.15
CA ASN A 218 7.47 0.82 17.42
C ASN A 218 6.88 0.82 18.83
N LEU A 219 7.06 1.91 19.57
CA LEU A 219 6.52 2.11 20.92
C LEU A 219 5.73 3.42 20.95
N LEU A 220 4.41 3.32 20.90
CA LEU A 220 3.50 4.45 20.96
C LEU A 220 2.87 4.57 22.34
N THR A 221 2.73 5.81 22.81
CA THR A 221 1.96 6.13 24.02
C THR A 221 0.87 7.11 23.66
N ILE A 222 -0.36 6.79 24.04
CA ILE A 222 -1.57 7.55 23.70
C ILE A 222 -2.29 7.88 25.01
N GLU A 223 -2.49 9.17 25.27
CA GLU A 223 -3.41 9.63 26.31
C GLU A 223 -4.76 9.88 25.66
N GLY A 224 -5.80 9.17 26.08
CA GLY A 224 -7.13 9.29 25.52
C GLY A 224 -7.77 10.63 25.83
N VAL A 225 -8.52 11.15 24.85
CA VAL A 225 -9.25 12.42 24.94
C VAL A 225 -10.76 12.19 24.81
N ARG A 226 -11.58 13.15 25.25
CA ARG A 226 -13.06 13.02 25.19
C ARG A 226 -13.60 13.26 23.78
N GLU A 227 -12.98 14.16 23.05
CA GLU A 227 -13.42 14.58 21.71
C GLU A 227 -12.22 14.94 20.86
N LEU A 228 -12.39 14.84 19.55
CA LEU A 228 -11.46 15.26 18.53
C LEU A 228 -12.12 16.31 17.63
N HIS A 229 -11.30 17.22 17.08
CA HIS A 229 -11.73 18.36 16.27
C HIS A 229 -11.48 18.14 14.80
N GLY A 230 -12.02 19.04 13.96
CA GLY A 230 -11.73 19.10 12.54
C GLY A 230 -10.26 19.46 12.27
N THR A 231 -9.77 19.09 11.09
CA THR A 231 -8.40 19.40 10.65
C THR A 231 -8.30 19.37 9.13
N GLU A 232 -7.13 19.80 8.65
CA GLU A 232 -6.72 19.66 7.25
C GLU A 232 -5.46 18.79 7.17
N HIS A 233 -5.42 17.87 6.19
CA HIS A 233 -4.34 16.93 6.02
C HIS A 233 -4.03 16.71 4.53
N THR A 234 -2.75 16.68 4.18
CA THR A 234 -2.28 16.31 2.84
C THR A 234 -1.61 14.96 2.91
N LEU A 235 -2.09 14.01 2.11
CA LEU A 235 -1.50 12.67 2.02
C LEU A 235 -0.09 12.75 1.40
N LEU A 236 0.82 11.92 1.89
CA LEU A 236 2.13 11.74 1.28
C LEU A 236 1.99 11.18 -0.14
N PRO A 237 2.96 11.43 -1.02
CA PRO A 237 3.08 10.67 -2.28
C PRO A 237 3.30 9.19 -1.98
N ASP A 238 2.78 8.32 -2.87
CA ASP A 238 2.88 6.87 -2.67
C ASP A 238 4.31 6.37 -2.92
N MET A 239 5.02 6.04 -1.85
CA MET A 239 6.39 5.51 -1.91
C MET A 239 6.50 4.22 -2.74
N ILE A 240 5.40 3.46 -2.86
CA ILE A 240 5.36 2.25 -3.67
C ILE A 240 5.33 2.60 -5.15
N GLU A 241 4.57 3.64 -5.51
CA GLU A 241 4.57 4.14 -6.89
C GLU A 241 5.93 4.74 -7.26
N VAL A 242 6.57 5.49 -6.34
CA VAL A 242 7.95 5.99 -6.53
C VAL A 242 8.91 4.84 -6.82
N GLY A 243 8.92 3.79 -6.00
CA GLY A 243 9.76 2.61 -6.22
C GLY A 243 9.45 1.90 -7.54
N SER A 244 8.18 1.83 -7.92
CA SER A 244 7.75 1.25 -9.21
C SER A 244 8.31 2.05 -10.40
N PHE A 245 8.33 3.39 -10.32
CA PHE A 245 8.89 4.25 -11.38
C PHE A 245 10.41 4.18 -11.44
N ILE A 246 11.11 4.04 -10.30
CA ILE A 246 12.55 3.78 -10.30
C ILE A 246 12.84 2.46 -11.05
N GLY A 247 12.11 1.40 -10.69
CA GLY A 247 12.25 0.10 -11.37
C GLY A 247 11.90 0.15 -12.85
N LEU A 248 10.86 0.88 -13.23
CA LEU A 248 10.45 1.11 -14.62
C LEU A 248 11.55 1.79 -15.43
N ALA A 249 12.13 2.88 -14.90
CA ALA A 249 13.21 3.61 -15.57
C ALA A 249 14.42 2.70 -15.84
N ALA A 250 14.81 1.88 -14.84
CA ALA A 250 15.90 0.93 -14.99
C ALA A 250 15.61 -0.13 -16.07
N MET A 251 14.45 -0.78 -16.00
CA MET A 251 14.06 -1.86 -16.91
C MET A 251 13.95 -1.38 -18.36
N THR A 252 13.43 -0.18 -18.59
CA THR A 252 13.24 0.40 -19.92
C THR A 252 14.46 1.22 -20.40
N ARG A 253 15.51 1.32 -19.59
CA ARG A 253 16.72 2.14 -19.86
C ARG A 253 16.33 3.59 -20.20
N SER A 254 15.43 4.13 -19.42
CA SER A 254 14.81 5.43 -19.61
C SER A 254 15.50 6.53 -18.80
N GLU A 255 15.24 7.77 -19.17
CA GLU A 255 15.61 8.97 -18.43
C GLU A 255 14.34 9.58 -17.86
N LEU A 256 14.18 9.57 -16.53
CA LEU A 256 12.95 10.02 -15.87
C LEU A 256 13.28 10.92 -14.67
N THR A 257 12.43 11.93 -14.46
CA THR A 257 12.36 12.69 -13.20
C THR A 257 11.07 12.32 -12.47
N ILE A 258 11.19 11.81 -11.25
CA ILE A 258 10.04 11.57 -10.37
C ILE A 258 9.93 12.77 -9.45
N ARG A 259 8.83 13.54 -9.55
CA ARG A 259 8.62 14.81 -8.84
C ARG A 259 7.99 14.60 -7.48
N ASN A 260 8.35 15.45 -6.52
CA ASN A 260 7.67 15.52 -5.21
C ASN A 260 7.53 14.14 -4.53
N VAL A 261 8.66 13.44 -4.37
CA VAL A 261 8.65 12.04 -3.88
C VAL A 261 8.54 11.93 -2.35
N SER A 262 8.64 13.03 -1.63
CA SER A 262 8.82 13.05 -0.17
C SER A 262 10.01 12.19 0.26
N PHE A 263 11.19 12.55 -0.21
CA PHE A 263 12.40 11.71 -0.16
C PHE A 263 12.71 11.21 1.25
N GLU A 264 12.49 12.02 2.28
CA GLU A 264 12.68 11.65 3.70
C GLU A 264 11.79 10.48 4.15
N ASN A 265 10.66 10.26 3.48
CA ASN A 265 9.70 9.21 3.78
C ASN A 265 9.88 7.94 2.93
N LEU A 266 10.90 7.87 2.06
CA LEU A 266 11.17 6.69 1.24
C LEU A 266 11.94 5.59 1.99
N GLY A 267 12.51 5.91 3.16
CA GLY A 267 13.27 4.95 3.96
C GLY A 267 14.38 4.27 3.18
N ILE A 268 14.44 2.95 3.24
CA ILE A 268 15.51 2.15 2.61
C ILE A 268 15.34 1.97 1.08
N ILE A 269 14.21 2.37 0.49
CA ILE A 269 13.87 2.09 -0.92
C ILE A 269 14.97 2.56 -1.88
N PRO A 270 15.44 3.84 -1.84
CA PRO A 270 16.49 4.30 -2.73
C PRO A 270 17.81 3.51 -2.57
N ALA A 271 18.21 3.23 -1.33
CA ALA A 271 19.43 2.48 -1.05
C ALA A 271 19.37 1.04 -1.58
N GLN A 272 18.20 0.38 -1.53
CA GLN A 272 18.04 -0.96 -2.08
C GLN A 272 18.12 -0.97 -3.61
N PHE A 273 17.57 0.04 -4.30
CA PHE A 273 17.76 0.19 -5.76
C PHE A 273 19.22 0.47 -6.11
N ALA A 274 19.92 1.31 -5.33
CA ALA A 274 21.36 1.56 -5.52
C ALA A 274 22.18 0.25 -5.44
N ARG A 275 21.82 -0.68 -4.54
CA ARG A 275 22.47 -2.01 -4.43
C ARG A 275 22.20 -2.91 -5.64
N LEU A 276 21.13 -2.70 -6.39
CA LEU A 276 20.93 -3.32 -7.70
C LEU A 276 21.75 -2.63 -8.81
N GLY A 277 22.47 -1.53 -8.49
CA GLY A 277 23.26 -0.75 -9.42
C GLY A 277 22.51 0.36 -10.12
N ILE A 278 21.29 0.69 -9.67
CA ILE A 278 20.50 1.79 -10.22
C ILE A 278 21.05 3.11 -9.67
N ARG A 279 21.50 3.98 -10.59
CA ARG A 279 21.93 5.34 -10.25
C ARG A 279 20.75 6.29 -10.31
N PHE A 280 20.69 7.20 -9.37
CA PHE A 280 19.76 8.32 -9.35
C PHE A 280 20.42 9.51 -8.63
N GLU A 281 19.88 10.68 -8.88
CA GLU A 281 20.29 11.93 -8.25
C GLU A 281 19.10 12.55 -7.54
N GLN A 282 19.31 13.01 -6.32
CA GLN A 282 18.29 13.74 -5.57
C GLN A 282 18.41 15.24 -5.88
N HIS A 283 17.35 15.85 -6.40
CA HIS A 283 17.23 17.26 -6.67
C HIS A 283 16.14 17.89 -5.81
N GLY A 284 16.48 18.27 -4.57
CA GLY A 284 15.48 18.70 -3.58
C GLY A 284 14.58 17.51 -3.18
N ASP A 285 13.30 17.61 -3.48
CA ASP A 285 12.32 16.52 -3.24
C ASP A 285 12.02 15.70 -4.50
N ASP A 286 12.80 15.84 -5.56
CA ASP A 286 12.69 15.08 -6.80
C ASP A 286 13.80 14.02 -6.90
N ILE A 287 13.52 12.93 -7.61
CA ILE A 287 14.51 11.93 -8.00
C ILE A 287 14.70 11.99 -9.51
N TYR A 288 15.92 12.28 -9.96
CA TYR A 288 16.32 12.13 -11.35
C TYR A 288 17.03 10.81 -11.57
N ILE A 289 16.58 10.05 -12.55
CA ILE A 289 17.14 8.75 -12.94
C ILE A 289 17.73 8.92 -14.34
N PRO A 290 19.08 8.97 -14.46
CA PRO A 290 19.73 9.07 -15.76
C PRO A 290 19.56 7.77 -16.54
N GLN A 291 19.60 7.86 -17.85
CA GLN A 291 19.61 6.69 -18.72
C GLN A 291 20.79 5.77 -18.37
N GLN A 292 20.53 4.49 -18.14
CA GLN A 292 21.54 3.45 -17.87
C GLN A 292 21.37 2.28 -18.83
N GLU A 293 22.42 1.94 -19.56
CA GLU A 293 22.41 0.76 -20.43
C GLU A 293 22.70 -0.52 -19.63
N HIS A 294 23.47 -0.39 -18.55
CA HIS A 294 23.88 -1.49 -17.69
C HIS A 294 23.80 -1.07 -16.23
N TYR A 295 23.40 -1.99 -15.37
CA TYR A 295 23.48 -1.85 -13.92
C TYR A 295 23.85 -3.18 -13.28
N ARG A 296 24.64 -3.12 -12.21
CA ARG A 296 25.26 -4.32 -11.61
C ARG A 296 24.85 -4.46 -10.16
N ILE A 297 24.39 -5.66 -9.82
CA ILE A 297 24.07 -6.06 -8.45
C ILE A 297 25.36 -6.08 -7.61
N GLU A 298 25.31 -5.46 -6.43
CA GLU A 298 26.37 -5.55 -5.45
C GLU A 298 26.39 -6.94 -4.80
N ASN A 299 27.55 -7.39 -4.37
CA ASN A 299 27.70 -8.54 -3.49
C ASN A 299 27.73 -8.06 -2.03
N PHE A 300 27.56 -8.98 -1.08
CA PHE A 300 27.91 -8.70 0.31
C PHE A 300 29.42 -8.44 0.44
N MET A 301 29.85 -7.86 1.58
CA MET A 301 31.26 -7.49 1.80
C MET A 301 32.23 -8.68 1.71
N ASP A 302 31.76 -9.89 2.00
CA ASP A 302 32.52 -11.13 1.88
C ASP A 302 32.51 -11.74 0.47
N GLY A 303 31.90 -11.05 -0.49
CA GLY A 303 31.76 -11.49 -1.88
C GLY A 303 30.60 -12.45 -2.14
N SER A 304 29.82 -12.82 -1.12
CA SER A 304 28.67 -13.70 -1.30
C SER A 304 27.50 -13.02 -2.02
N ILE A 305 26.59 -13.83 -2.59
CA ILE A 305 25.42 -13.35 -3.32
C ILE A 305 24.49 -12.57 -2.37
N MET A 306 24.11 -11.37 -2.80
CA MET A 306 23.20 -10.51 -2.04
C MET A 306 21.80 -11.12 -1.91
N THR A 307 21.19 -10.90 -0.76
CA THR A 307 19.77 -11.18 -0.52
C THR A 307 19.02 -9.87 -0.35
N ILE A 308 17.92 -9.71 -1.09
CA ILE A 308 16.91 -8.67 -0.87
C ILE A 308 15.69 -9.35 -0.21
N ALA A 309 15.35 -8.90 0.99
CA ALA A 309 14.23 -9.44 1.74
C ALA A 309 13.36 -8.30 2.26
N ASP A 310 12.04 -8.53 2.30
CA ASP A 310 11.13 -7.65 3.00
C ASP A 310 11.26 -7.77 4.52
N ALA A 311 10.92 -6.70 5.21
CA ALA A 311 10.89 -6.64 6.67
C ALA A 311 9.96 -5.51 7.13
N PRO A 312 9.45 -5.56 8.39
CA PRO A 312 8.75 -4.43 8.97
C PRO A 312 9.56 -3.14 8.86
N TRP A 313 8.87 -2.03 8.66
CA TRP A 313 9.51 -0.72 8.56
C TRP A 313 10.46 -0.44 9.77
N PRO A 314 11.64 0.15 9.55
CA PRO A 314 12.16 0.76 8.32
C PRO A 314 12.84 -0.21 7.33
N GLY A 315 12.60 -1.50 7.44
CA GLY A 315 13.02 -2.47 6.44
C GLY A 315 12.29 -2.29 5.11
N LEU A 316 12.66 -3.11 4.11
CA LEU A 316 12.06 -3.02 2.78
C LEU A 316 10.59 -3.47 2.82
N THR A 317 9.72 -2.61 2.31
CA THR A 317 8.29 -2.93 2.18
C THR A 317 8.07 -4.14 1.25
N PRO A 318 7.22 -5.11 1.65
CA PRO A 318 6.87 -6.24 0.80
C PRO A 318 6.20 -5.83 -0.53
N ASP A 319 5.54 -4.68 -0.56
CA ASP A 319 4.82 -4.18 -1.73
C ASP A 319 5.72 -3.87 -2.94
N LEU A 320 7.04 -3.71 -2.74
CA LEU A 320 8.00 -3.48 -3.81
C LEU A 320 8.81 -4.72 -4.21
N LEU A 321 8.70 -5.81 -3.47
CA LEU A 321 9.57 -6.97 -3.70
C LEU A 321 9.43 -7.55 -5.10
N SER A 322 8.21 -7.53 -5.67
CA SER A 322 7.96 -7.95 -7.05
C SER A 322 8.66 -7.05 -8.08
N VAL A 323 8.73 -5.74 -7.82
CA VAL A 323 9.45 -4.79 -8.68
C VAL A 323 10.96 -5.04 -8.61
N PHE A 324 11.52 -5.24 -7.40
CA PHE A 324 12.93 -5.59 -7.24
C PHE A 324 13.30 -6.87 -7.97
N LEU A 325 12.42 -7.89 -7.91
CA LEU A 325 12.62 -9.14 -8.62
C LEU A 325 12.67 -8.93 -10.14
N VAL A 326 11.74 -8.18 -10.70
CA VAL A 326 11.69 -7.86 -12.13
C VAL A 326 12.93 -7.08 -12.55
N VAL A 327 13.32 -6.04 -11.80
CA VAL A 327 14.52 -5.23 -12.09
C VAL A 327 15.79 -6.09 -12.09
N ALA A 328 15.89 -7.02 -11.15
CA ALA A 328 17.04 -7.93 -11.08
C ALA A 328 17.20 -8.81 -12.33
N THR A 329 16.13 -9.12 -13.08
CA THR A 329 16.21 -9.95 -14.30
C THR A 329 17.09 -9.35 -15.39
N GLN A 330 17.25 -8.03 -15.40
CA GLN A 330 18.03 -7.30 -16.40
C GLN A 330 19.32 -6.68 -15.82
N ALA A 331 19.59 -6.86 -14.52
CA ALA A 331 20.84 -6.45 -13.90
C ALA A 331 21.99 -7.39 -14.30
N LYS A 332 23.22 -6.98 -14.07
CA LYS A 332 24.39 -7.87 -14.13
C LYS A 332 24.67 -8.48 -12.78
N GLY A 333 24.60 -9.80 -12.67
CA GLY A 333 24.86 -10.55 -11.44
C GLY A 333 23.67 -11.38 -10.98
N SER A 334 23.72 -11.84 -9.75
CA SER A 334 22.68 -12.68 -9.15
C SER A 334 22.24 -12.16 -7.81
N VAL A 335 20.97 -12.35 -7.45
CA VAL A 335 20.38 -11.96 -6.16
C VAL A 335 19.35 -12.99 -5.73
N LEU A 336 19.30 -13.23 -4.42
CA LEU A 336 18.21 -13.98 -3.80
C LEU A 336 17.12 -12.99 -3.35
N ILE A 337 15.93 -13.14 -3.89
CA ILE A 337 14.72 -12.43 -3.42
C ILE A 337 14.02 -13.31 -2.40
N HIS A 338 13.75 -12.78 -1.21
CA HIS A 338 13.16 -13.53 -0.12
C HIS A 338 11.96 -12.77 0.49
N GLN A 339 10.77 -13.26 0.24
CA GLN A 339 9.52 -12.75 0.82
C GLN A 339 9.28 -13.41 2.18
N LYS A 340 9.31 -12.61 3.26
CA LYS A 340 9.20 -13.09 4.65
C LYS A 340 7.85 -12.77 5.30
N MET A 341 7.20 -11.69 4.86
CA MET A 341 6.08 -11.10 5.58
C MET A 341 4.71 -11.64 5.17
N PHE A 342 4.55 -12.18 3.96
CA PHE A 342 3.28 -12.68 3.46
C PHE A 342 3.32 -14.16 3.09
N GLU A 343 2.18 -14.83 3.26
CA GLU A 343 1.99 -16.21 2.80
C GLU A 343 1.80 -16.31 1.28
N SER A 344 1.71 -15.17 0.56
CA SER A 344 1.54 -15.16 -0.88
C SER A 344 2.79 -15.67 -1.57
N PRO A 345 2.70 -16.74 -2.37
CA PRO A 345 3.85 -17.27 -3.07
C PRO A 345 4.26 -16.38 -4.25
N LEU A 346 5.56 -16.41 -4.60
CA LEU A 346 6.13 -15.71 -5.76
C LEU A 346 5.72 -16.36 -7.11
N PHE A 347 4.48 -16.83 -7.25
CA PHE A 347 4.04 -17.59 -8.44
C PHE A 347 3.99 -16.76 -9.73
N PHE A 348 3.91 -15.44 -9.65
CA PHE A 348 4.00 -14.59 -10.84
C PHE A 348 5.34 -14.74 -11.57
N VAL A 349 6.36 -15.28 -10.91
CA VAL A 349 7.70 -15.60 -11.46
C VAL A 349 7.59 -16.52 -12.67
N ASP A 350 6.63 -17.45 -12.72
CA ASP A 350 6.43 -18.32 -13.87
C ASP A 350 6.24 -17.52 -15.17
N LYS A 351 5.56 -16.38 -15.10
CA LYS A 351 5.36 -15.51 -16.26
C LYS A 351 6.66 -14.83 -16.71
N LEU A 352 7.53 -14.49 -15.78
CA LEU A 352 8.85 -13.95 -16.10
C LEU A 352 9.75 -15.01 -16.72
N ILE A 353 9.67 -16.26 -16.26
CA ILE A 353 10.36 -17.40 -16.87
C ILE A 353 9.86 -17.65 -18.30
N ASP A 354 8.52 -17.60 -18.53
CA ASP A 354 7.92 -17.66 -19.86
C ASP A 354 8.45 -16.54 -20.77
N MET A 355 8.72 -15.36 -20.23
CA MET A 355 9.34 -14.23 -20.94
C MET A 355 10.84 -14.42 -21.20
N GLY A 356 11.46 -15.45 -20.64
CA GLY A 356 12.88 -15.78 -20.81
C GLY A 356 13.79 -15.34 -19.67
N ALA A 357 13.26 -14.88 -18.55
CA ALA A 357 14.06 -14.56 -17.36
C ALA A 357 14.70 -15.82 -16.77
N GLN A 358 15.94 -15.72 -16.29
CA GLN A 358 16.63 -16.80 -15.59
C GLN A 358 16.37 -16.71 -14.09
N ILE A 359 15.39 -17.48 -13.62
CA ILE A 359 14.96 -17.48 -12.22
C ILE A 359 14.88 -18.93 -11.74
N ILE A 360 15.43 -19.17 -10.57
CA ILE A 360 15.27 -20.44 -9.84
C ILE A 360 14.34 -20.17 -8.68
N LEU A 361 13.11 -20.69 -8.74
CA LEU A 361 12.18 -20.66 -7.61
C LEU A 361 12.63 -21.72 -6.60
N CYS A 362 13.29 -21.30 -5.52
CA CYS A 362 13.84 -22.21 -4.51
C CYS A 362 12.71 -22.83 -3.67
N ASP A 363 11.71 -22.04 -3.35
CA ASP A 363 10.45 -22.41 -2.69
C ASP A 363 9.40 -21.31 -2.94
N PRO A 364 8.16 -21.39 -2.41
CA PRO A 364 7.13 -20.39 -2.65
C PRO A 364 7.52 -18.96 -2.31
N HIS A 365 8.49 -18.75 -1.44
CA HIS A 365 8.86 -17.44 -0.89
C HIS A 365 10.28 -16.98 -1.26
N ARG A 366 11.07 -17.83 -1.92
CA ARG A 366 12.45 -17.52 -2.28
C ARG A 366 12.73 -17.80 -3.75
N ALA A 367 13.27 -16.82 -4.44
CA ALA A 367 13.65 -16.92 -5.84
C ALA A 367 15.07 -16.38 -6.05
N THR A 368 15.94 -17.16 -6.66
CA THR A 368 17.25 -16.69 -7.12
C THR A 368 17.11 -16.18 -8.54
N VAL A 369 17.41 -14.91 -8.75
CA VAL A 369 17.39 -14.25 -10.05
C VAL A 369 18.80 -14.14 -10.58
N ILE A 370 19.02 -14.58 -11.81
CA ILE A 370 20.27 -14.43 -12.57
C ILE A 370 20.00 -13.41 -13.67
N GLY A 371 20.57 -12.21 -13.51
CA GLY A 371 20.27 -11.10 -14.41
C GLY A 371 21.02 -11.20 -15.74
N HIS A 372 20.38 -10.71 -16.78
CA HIS A 372 20.86 -10.78 -18.18
C HIS A 372 21.77 -9.63 -18.63
N ASP A 373 21.99 -8.62 -17.78
CA ASP A 373 22.78 -7.42 -18.13
C ASP A 373 22.25 -6.72 -19.41
N HIS A 374 20.93 -6.73 -19.62
CA HIS A 374 20.27 -6.28 -20.86
C HIS A 374 20.80 -6.92 -22.16
N GLN A 375 21.62 -7.99 -22.09
CA GLN A 375 22.13 -8.68 -23.27
C GLN A 375 21.08 -9.60 -23.90
N MET A 376 20.23 -10.22 -23.07
CA MET A 376 19.08 -10.98 -23.53
C MET A 376 17.81 -10.26 -23.06
N ARG A 377 17.00 -9.83 -24.02
CA ARG A 377 15.74 -9.14 -23.74
C ARG A 377 14.64 -10.14 -23.37
N LEU A 378 13.75 -9.69 -22.50
CA LEU A 378 12.53 -10.43 -22.24
C LEU A 378 11.67 -10.47 -23.51
N ARG A 379 10.90 -11.53 -23.69
CA ARG A 379 9.99 -11.71 -24.84
C ARG A 379 8.56 -11.39 -24.41
N ALA A 380 7.81 -10.81 -25.34
CA ALA A 380 6.41 -10.57 -25.14
C ALA A 380 5.62 -11.87 -24.89
N THR A 381 4.67 -11.83 -23.98
CA THR A 381 3.80 -12.97 -23.68
C THR A 381 2.40 -12.52 -23.25
N ARG A 382 1.49 -13.49 -23.14
CA ARG A 382 0.17 -13.27 -22.52
C ARG A 382 0.24 -13.65 -21.05
N MET A 383 -0.21 -12.73 -20.19
CA MET A 383 -0.17 -12.90 -18.75
C MET A 383 -1.44 -12.36 -18.07
N THR A 384 -1.66 -12.75 -16.84
CA THR A 384 -2.79 -12.28 -16.02
C THR A 384 -2.24 -11.62 -14.76
N SER A 385 -2.70 -10.42 -14.45
CA SER A 385 -2.38 -9.74 -13.20
C SER A 385 -2.98 -10.51 -12.02
N PRO A 386 -2.17 -11.07 -11.11
CA PRO A 386 -2.71 -11.81 -9.97
C PRO A 386 -3.21 -10.89 -8.85
N ASP A 387 -2.53 -9.77 -8.66
CA ASP A 387 -2.78 -8.75 -7.65
C ASP A 387 -2.26 -7.38 -8.10
N ILE A 388 -2.37 -6.36 -7.26
CA ILE A 388 -1.93 -4.98 -7.58
C ILE A 388 -0.42 -4.92 -7.84
N ARG A 389 0.40 -5.53 -6.99
CA ARG A 389 1.87 -5.34 -6.96
C ARG A 389 2.58 -6.21 -7.99
N ALA A 390 2.23 -7.48 -8.07
CA ALA A 390 2.72 -8.34 -9.15
C ALA A 390 2.22 -7.84 -10.53
N GLY A 391 1.00 -7.30 -10.61
CA GLY A 391 0.45 -6.72 -11.82
C GLY A 391 1.29 -5.59 -12.38
N VAL A 392 1.70 -4.61 -11.57
CA VAL A 392 2.57 -3.52 -12.02
C VAL A 392 3.98 -4.02 -12.33
N ALA A 393 4.50 -5.00 -11.58
CA ALA A 393 5.79 -5.60 -11.89
C ALA A 393 5.78 -6.31 -13.26
N LEU A 394 4.70 -7.04 -13.59
CA LEU A 394 4.50 -7.63 -14.91
C LEU A 394 4.33 -6.57 -16.01
N LEU A 395 3.70 -5.44 -15.73
CA LEU A 395 3.61 -4.30 -16.65
C LEU A 395 5.00 -3.73 -16.96
N ILE A 396 5.83 -3.53 -15.93
CA ILE A 396 7.23 -3.08 -16.09
C ILE A 396 8.04 -4.09 -16.94
N ALA A 397 7.89 -5.39 -16.68
CA ALA A 397 8.52 -6.43 -17.49
C ALA A 397 8.06 -6.39 -18.95
N ALA A 398 6.74 -6.25 -19.20
CA ALA A 398 6.16 -6.15 -20.54
C ALA A 398 6.68 -4.92 -21.31
N MET A 399 6.83 -3.78 -20.62
CA MET A 399 7.37 -2.55 -21.24
C MET A 399 8.83 -2.67 -21.65
N SER A 400 9.62 -3.53 -20.98
CA SER A 400 11.02 -3.80 -21.33
C SER A 400 11.19 -4.91 -22.38
N ALA A 401 10.16 -5.71 -22.63
CA ALA A 401 10.21 -6.88 -23.49
C ALA A 401 10.22 -6.52 -25.00
N GLU A 402 10.67 -7.46 -25.82
CA GLU A 402 10.51 -7.35 -27.29
C GLU A 402 9.14 -7.85 -27.73
N GLY A 403 8.42 -7.05 -28.53
CA GLY A 403 7.10 -7.37 -29.06
C GLY A 403 5.96 -6.79 -28.24
N THR A 404 4.76 -7.32 -28.44
CA THR A 404 3.53 -6.84 -27.79
C THR A 404 3.00 -7.87 -26.80
N SER A 405 3.06 -7.55 -25.51
CA SER A 405 2.48 -8.36 -24.45
C SER A 405 1.00 -8.04 -24.23
N THR A 406 0.24 -9.04 -23.76
CA THR A 406 -1.15 -8.85 -23.33
C THR A 406 -1.25 -9.15 -21.84
N ILE A 407 -1.76 -8.18 -21.06
CA ILE A 407 -2.01 -8.32 -19.63
C ILE A 407 -3.52 -8.32 -19.38
N GLN A 408 -4.02 -9.40 -18.81
CA GLN A 408 -5.43 -9.58 -18.43
C GLN A 408 -5.63 -9.18 -16.97
N ASN A 409 -6.91 -9.00 -16.55
CA ASN A 409 -7.28 -8.67 -15.16
C ASN A 409 -6.62 -7.37 -14.66
N ILE A 410 -6.53 -6.36 -15.52
CA ILE A 410 -5.88 -5.08 -15.21
C ILE A 410 -6.63 -4.27 -14.16
N GLU A 411 -7.87 -4.60 -13.87
CA GLU A 411 -8.65 -4.04 -12.76
C GLU A 411 -7.90 -4.18 -11.42
N GLN A 412 -7.05 -5.20 -11.27
CA GLN A 412 -6.17 -5.31 -10.11
C GLN A 412 -5.14 -4.18 -10.07
N ILE A 413 -4.59 -3.77 -11.22
CA ILE A 413 -3.64 -2.65 -11.31
C ILE A 413 -4.37 -1.34 -10.99
N ASP A 414 -5.58 -1.12 -11.54
CA ASP A 414 -6.41 0.07 -11.33
C ASP A 414 -6.81 0.29 -9.86
N ARG A 415 -6.78 -0.76 -9.04
CA ARG A 415 -7.01 -0.66 -7.60
C ARG A 415 -5.89 0.06 -6.84
N GLY A 416 -4.71 0.15 -7.41
CA GLY A 416 -3.52 0.72 -6.77
C GLY A 416 -2.81 1.81 -7.55
N TYR A 417 -3.09 1.98 -8.85
CA TYR A 417 -2.41 2.94 -9.72
C TYR A 417 -3.43 3.71 -10.57
N LYS A 418 -3.48 5.04 -10.37
CA LYS A 418 -4.37 5.95 -11.11
C LYS A 418 -3.90 6.07 -12.55
N ASP A 419 -4.79 5.79 -13.52
CA ASP A 419 -4.57 6.03 -14.96
C ASP A 419 -3.14 5.69 -15.43
N ILE A 420 -2.66 4.51 -15.01
CA ILE A 420 -1.24 4.16 -15.21
C ILE A 420 -0.86 4.12 -16.69
N ASP A 421 -1.74 3.61 -17.54
CA ASP A 421 -1.54 3.55 -18.99
C ASP A 421 -1.49 4.96 -19.62
N GLY A 422 -2.39 5.87 -19.24
CA GLY A 422 -2.37 7.26 -19.72
C GLY A 422 -1.11 8.00 -19.28
N ARG A 423 -0.74 7.90 -18.02
CA ARG A 423 0.46 8.55 -17.44
C ARG A 423 1.74 8.03 -18.07
N LEU A 424 1.88 6.73 -18.29
CA LEU A 424 3.06 6.15 -18.93
C LEU A 424 3.10 6.44 -20.43
N ASN A 425 1.95 6.47 -21.12
CA ASN A 425 1.87 6.87 -22.51
C ASN A 425 2.32 8.33 -22.73
N ALA A 426 2.03 9.22 -21.78
CA ALA A 426 2.53 10.61 -21.81
C ALA A 426 4.07 10.69 -21.77
N LEU A 427 4.74 9.67 -21.22
CA LEU A 427 6.21 9.56 -21.19
C LEU A 427 6.78 8.85 -22.43
N GLY A 428 5.94 8.38 -23.34
CA GLY A 428 6.35 7.71 -24.59
C GLY A 428 6.16 6.19 -24.60
N ALA A 429 5.46 5.61 -23.63
CA ALA A 429 5.01 4.22 -23.68
C ALA A 429 3.98 4.01 -24.80
N ARG A 430 3.68 2.77 -25.11
CA ARG A 430 2.54 2.36 -25.95
C ARG A 430 1.75 1.25 -25.26
N ILE A 431 0.83 1.67 -24.44
CA ILE A 431 -0.11 0.82 -23.72
C ILE A 431 -1.50 1.13 -24.24
N THR A 432 -2.20 0.12 -24.75
CA THR A 432 -3.58 0.26 -25.22
C THR A 432 -4.49 -0.52 -24.30
N ARG A 433 -5.46 0.17 -23.69
CA ARG A 433 -6.53 -0.46 -22.93
C ARG A 433 -7.62 -0.91 -23.90
N VAL A 434 -7.99 -2.19 -23.83
CA VAL A 434 -9.02 -2.81 -24.67
C VAL A 434 -10.04 -3.48 -23.77
N GLU A 435 -11.32 -3.22 -23.99
CA GLU A 435 -12.42 -3.95 -23.34
C GLU A 435 -12.72 -5.20 -24.16
N GLU A 436 -12.65 -6.38 -23.52
CA GLU A 436 -13.06 -7.69 -24.08
C GLU A 436 -14.43 -8.12 -23.55
#